data_5766c6523c62febfacf3a2da0f79aa61
#
_entry.id   5766c6523c62febfacf3a2da0f79aa61
#
_cell.length_a   1.000
_cell.length_b   1.000
_cell.length_c   1.000
_cell.angle_alpha   90.00
_cell.angle_beta   90.00
_cell.angle_gamma   90.00
#
_symmetry.space_group_name_H-M   'P 1'
#
loop_
_entity.id
_entity.type
_entity.pdbx_description
1 polymer ?
#
loop_
_entity_poly.entity_id
_entity_poly.type
_entity_poly.pdbx_seq_one_letter_code
_entity_poly.pdbx_strand_id
1 'polypeptide(L)'
;MANVSLVGFGRIGRDLFRQTLGDTDINIVSISDTADKANLIYLLKYDSIYGKLDAEIEESETGIVVNGKEIIFNSWKNGDEANWDELNTDIVVLATGKPKTKEEVDKHLSKGCKKVIVASTPENFEDIHIYVPGANDEAIDLNSSVF
;
A
#
# COMPACT_ATOMS: atom_id res chain seq x y z
N MET A 1 0.27 14.06 -8.94
CA MET A 1 0.97 12.86 -8.43
C MET A 1 0.50 12.63 -7.00
N ALA A 2 -0.06 11.46 -6.71
CA ALA A 2 -0.54 11.10 -5.38
C ALA A 2 0.54 10.31 -4.63
N ASN A 3 0.81 10.68 -3.37
CA ASN A 3 1.71 9.93 -2.50
C ASN A 3 0.96 8.74 -1.88
N VAL A 4 1.47 7.55 -2.09
CA VAL A 4 0.84 6.31 -1.67
C VAL A 4 1.73 5.54 -0.70
N SER A 5 1.14 5.06 0.38
CA SER A 5 1.79 4.16 1.33
C SER A 5 1.15 2.77 1.28
N LEU A 6 1.98 1.74 1.24
CA LEU A 6 1.54 0.35 1.20
C LEU A 6 1.64 -0.26 2.59
N VAL A 7 0.53 -0.80 3.10
CA VAL A 7 0.49 -1.59 4.34
C VAL A 7 0.25 -3.05 3.97
N GLY A 8 1.27 -3.86 4.17
CA GLY A 8 1.36 -5.22 3.65
C GLY A 8 2.15 -5.26 2.34
N PHE A 9 3.29 -5.93 2.36
CA PHE A 9 4.17 -6.10 1.20
C PHE A 9 4.25 -7.58 0.78
N GLY A 10 3.12 -8.25 0.92
CA GLY A 10 2.88 -9.59 0.41
C GLY A 10 2.78 -9.60 -1.13
N ARG A 11 2.09 -10.57 -1.67
CA ARG A 11 1.94 -10.74 -3.12
C ARG A 11 1.28 -9.52 -3.77
N ILE A 12 0.12 -9.09 -3.25
CA ILE A 12 -0.63 -7.95 -3.79
C ILE A 12 0.16 -6.65 -3.67
N GLY A 13 0.76 -6.36 -2.50
CA GLY A 13 1.52 -5.13 -2.30
C GLY A 13 2.74 -5.03 -3.22
N ARG A 14 3.48 -6.15 -3.43
CA ARG A 14 4.60 -6.17 -4.36
C ARG A 14 4.18 -6.04 -5.81
N ASP A 15 3.05 -6.64 -6.19
CA ASP A 15 2.53 -6.53 -7.55
C ASP A 15 2.11 -5.08 -7.85
N LEU A 16 1.36 -4.46 -6.95
CA LEU A 16 1.01 -3.06 -7.06
C LEU A 16 2.26 -2.16 -7.17
N PHE A 17 3.25 -2.40 -6.33
CA PHE A 17 4.52 -1.67 -6.39
C PHE A 17 5.19 -1.78 -7.77
N ARG A 18 5.25 -2.99 -8.34
CA ARG A 18 5.83 -3.24 -9.66
C ARG A 18 5.08 -2.50 -10.77
N GLN A 19 3.75 -2.50 -10.71
CA GLN A 19 2.90 -1.84 -11.70
C GLN A 19 2.99 -0.31 -11.65
N THR A 20 3.24 0.25 -10.48
CA THR A 20 3.38 1.72 -10.30
C THR A 20 4.80 2.22 -10.52
N LEU A 21 5.75 1.34 -10.78
CA LEU A 21 7.13 1.73 -11.00
C LEU A 21 7.27 2.51 -12.32
N GLY A 22 7.67 3.77 -12.22
CA GLY A 22 7.76 4.69 -13.37
C GLY A 22 6.45 5.39 -13.74
N ASP A 23 5.38 5.17 -12.99
CA ASP A 23 4.15 5.95 -13.12
C ASP A 23 4.38 7.41 -12.72
N THR A 24 3.77 8.34 -13.47
CA THR A 24 3.90 9.79 -13.22
C THR A 24 2.87 10.32 -12.24
N ASP A 25 1.78 9.60 -12.02
CA ASP A 25 0.66 10.01 -11.18
C ASP A 25 0.68 9.38 -9.79
N ILE A 26 1.39 8.25 -9.64
CA ILE A 26 1.50 7.49 -8.39
C ILE A 26 2.94 7.52 -7.88
N ASN A 27 3.09 7.88 -6.62
CA ASN A 27 4.37 7.97 -5.94
C ASN A 27 4.36 7.12 -4.67
N ILE A 28 4.95 5.92 -4.68
CA ILE A 28 5.10 5.14 -3.45
C ILE A 28 6.13 5.83 -2.54
N VAL A 29 5.71 6.22 -1.34
CA VAL A 29 6.54 6.93 -0.35
C VAL A 29 6.95 6.03 0.81
N SER A 30 6.10 5.08 1.18
CA SER A 30 6.44 4.12 2.24
C SER A 30 5.82 2.74 2.03
N ILE A 31 6.46 1.77 2.66
CA ILE A 31 6.01 0.38 2.77
C ILE A 31 6.02 0.00 4.25
N SER A 32 4.99 -0.67 4.72
CA SER A 32 4.92 -1.23 6.07
C SER A 32 4.62 -2.72 6.01
N ASP A 33 5.49 -3.53 6.60
CA ASP A 33 5.28 -4.97 6.76
C ASP A 33 6.04 -5.48 7.98
N THR A 34 5.53 -6.53 8.62
CA THR A 34 6.15 -7.13 9.81
C THR A 34 7.13 -8.26 9.48
N ALA A 35 7.23 -8.66 8.23
CA ALA A 35 8.17 -9.66 7.76
C ALA A 35 9.58 -9.06 7.61
N ASP A 36 10.57 -9.92 7.51
CA ASP A 36 11.97 -9.52 7.34
C ASP A 36 12.15 -8.70 6.05
N LYS A 37 12.73 -7.50 6.19
CA LYS A 37 12.93 -6.53 5.10
C LYS A 37 13.77 -7.10 3.97
N ALA A 38 14.88 -7.76 4.29
CA ALA A 38 15.79 -8.31 3.27
C ALA A 38 15.09 -9.39 2.42
N ASN A 39 14.28 -10.23 3.06
CA ASN A 39 13.48 -11.24 2.37
C ASN A 39 12.43 -10.61 1.47
N LEU A 40 11.74 -9.56 1.92
CA LEU A 40 10.75 -8.84 1.10
C LEU A 40 11.39 -8.14 -0.10
N ILE A 41 12.58 -7.58 0.05
CA ILE A 41 13.38 -7.01 -1.04
C ILE A 41 13.77 -8.10 -2.05
N TYR A 42 14.21 -9.26 -1.57
CA TYR A 42 14.52 -10.40 -2.46
C TYR A 42 13.28 -10.82 -3.26
N LEU A 43 12.13 -10.96 -2.60
CA LEU A 43 10.87 -11.32 -3.24
C LEU A 43 10.32 -10.23 -4.18
N LEU A 44 10.68 -8.96 -3.96
CA LEU A 44 10.38 -7.88 -4.90
C LEU A 44 11.24 -8.00 -6.17
N LYS A 45 12.53 -8.30 -6.01
CA LYS A 45 13.47 -8.46 -7.13
C LYS A 45 13.13 -9.66 -8.00
N TYR A 46 12.75 -10.78 -7.38
CA TYR A 46 12.57 -12.06 -8.06
C TYR A 46 11.16 -12.60 -7.79
N ASP A 47 10.31 -12.54 -8.79
CA ASP A 47 8.96 -13.08 -8.72
C ASP A 47 8.82 -14.29 -9.64
N SER A 48 8.09 -15.32 -9.18
CA SER A 48 7.94 -16.57 -9.93
C SER A 48 7.05 -16.42 -11.17
N ILE A 49 6.17 -15.42 -11.20
CA ILE A 49 5.22 -15.17 -12.28
C ILE A 49 5.73 -14.05 -13.17
N TYR A 50 6.09 -12.90 -12.57
CA TYR A 50 6.50 -11.70 -13.28
C TYR A 50 8.00 -11.61 -13.54
N GLY A 51 8.78 -12.57 -13.04
CA GLY A 51 10.20 -12.63 -13.26
C GLY A 51 11.01 -11.57 -12.49
N LYS A 52 12.22 -11.34 -12.95
CA LYS A 52 13.11 -10.34 -12.34
C LYS A 52 12.59 -8.92 -12.61
N LEU A 53 12.52 -8.11 -11.56
CA LEU A 53 12.18 -6.70 -11.70
C LEU A 53 13.33 -5.96 -12.38
N ASP A 54 13.02 -5.18 -13.41
CA ASP A 54 13.96 -4.31 -14.10
C ASP A 54 14.07 -2.97 -13.36
N ALA A 55 14.74 -3.00 -12.22
CA ALA A 55 15.00 -1.83 -11.39
C ALA A 55 16.26 -2.06 -10.54
N GLU A 56 16.97 -0.97 -10.28
CA GLU A 56 18.04 -0.95 -9.28
C GLU A 56 17.42 -0.83 -7.90
N ILE A 57 17.69 -1.81 -7.01
CA ILE A 57 17.16 -1.81 -5.65
C ILE A 57 18.33 -2.00 -4.68
N GLU A 58 18.46 -1.04 -3.77
CA GLU A 58 19.43 -1.06 -2.69
C GLU A 58 18.71 -0.96 -1.34
N GLU A 59 19.28 -1.55 -0.31
CA GLU A 59 18.80 -1.39 1.05
C GLU A 59 19.40 -0.13 1.67
N SER A 60 18.58 0.65 2.38
CA SER A 60 19.02 1.80 3.19
C SER A 60 18.70 1.59 4.67
N GLU A 61 19.21 2.47 5.53
CA GLU A 61 18.91 2.42 6.97
C GLU A 61 17.43 2.58 7.24
N THR A 62 16.77 3.49 6.52
CA THR A 62 15.36 3.86 6.71
C THR A 62 14.40 3.09 5.83
N GLY A 63 14.91 2.37 4.81
CA GLY A 63 14.03 1.68 3.88
C GLY A 63 14.75 0.99 2.73
N ILE A 64 14.30 1.30 1.52
CA ILE A 64 14.88 0.85 0.26
C ILE A 64 15.07 2.02 -0.69
N VAL A 65 16.09 1.95 -1.52
CA VAL A 65 16.28 2.88 -2.64
C VAL A 65 15.96 2.14 -3.93
N VAL A 66 15.01 2.64 -4.69
CA VAL A 66 14.60 2.04 -5.97
C VAL A 66 14.79 3.06 -7.08
N ASN A 67 15.66 2.76 -8.04
CA ASN A 67 16.05 3.66 -9.13
C ASN A 67 16.47 5.06 -8.60
N GLY A 68 17.24 5.08 -7.50
CA GLY A 68 17.71 6.32 -6.88
C GLY A 68 16.71 7.04 -5.98
N LYS A 69 15.48 6.53 -5.84
CA LYS A 69 14.45 7.10 -4.99
C LYS A 69 14.31 6.31 -3.70
N GLU A 70 14.41 6.99 -2.56
CA GLU A 70 14.20 6.40 -1.24
C GLU A 70 12.72 6.18 -0.94
N ILE A 71 12.40 4.99 -0.40
CA ILE A 71 11.09 4.58 0.05
C ILE A 71 11.24 4.07 1.48
N ILE A 72 10.54 4.69 2.41
CA ILE A 72 10.62 4.36 3.84
C ILE A 72 10.03 2.97 4.08
N PHE A 73 10.72 2.15 4.88
CA PHE A 73 10.22 0.82 5.25
C PHE A 73 9.99 0.74 6.76
N ASN A 74 8.74 0.51 7.15
CA ASN A 74 8.31 0.41 8.52
C ASN A 74 7.84 -1.01 8.87
N SER A 75 7.89 -1.37 10.15
CA SER A 75 7.38 -2.64 10.66
C SER A 75 6.09 -2.49 11.48
N TRP A 76 5.27 -1.52 11.15
CA TRP A 76 4.00 -1.28 11.84
C TRP A 76 3.01 -2.42 11.63
N LYS A 77 2.39 -2.84 12.72
CA LYS A 77 1.34 -3.88 12.71
C LYS A 77 -0.05 -3.32 12.56
N ASN A 78 -0.24 -2.10 13.06
CA ASN A 78 -1.55 -1.45 13.16
C ASN A 78 -1.48 -0.01 12.66
N GLY A 79 -2.62 0.53 12.24
CA GLY A 79 -2.74 1.93 11.83
C GLY A 79 -2.43 2.94 12.93
N ASP A 80 -2.53 2.54 14.20
CA ASP A 80 -2.22 3.41 15.34
C ASP A 80 -0.75 3.81 15.43
N GLU A 81 0.15 3.01 14.87
CA GLU A 81 1.59 3.25 14.87
C GLU A 81 2.02 4.21 13.75
N ALA A 82 1.15 4.42 12.77
CA ALA A 82 1.46 5.22 11.59
C ALA A 82 1.28 6.73 11.86
N ASN A 83 2.06 7.55 11.17
CA ASN A 83 1.85 8.98 11.04
C ASN A 83 1.94 9.35 9.55
N TRP A 84 0.79 9.33 8.87
CA TRP A 84 0.71 9.55 7.43
C TRP A 84 0.98 11.00 7.05
N ASP A 85 0.72 11.96 7.95
CA ASP A 85 1.03 13.37 7.75
C ASP A 85 2.55 13.59 7.62
N GLU A 86 3.34 12.97 8.49
CA GLU A 86 4.81 13.08 8.44
C GLU A 86 5.41 12.47 7.16
N LEU A 87 4.76 11.44 6.62
CA LEU A 87 5.16 10.80 5.38
C LEU A 87 4.56 11.49 4.15
N ASN A 88 3.76 12.56 4.33
CA ASN A 88 3.00 13.20 3.26
C ASN A 88 2.18 12.22 2.43
N THR A 89 1.56 11.24 3.06
CA THR A 89 0.77 10.19 2.41
C THR A 89 -0.63 10.68 2.09
N ASP A 90 -1.01 10.67 0.82
CA ASP A 90 -2.38 10.96 0.39
C ASP A 90 -3.29 9.74 0.51
N ILE A 91 -2.79 8.58 0.08
CA ILE A 91 -3.56 7.34 -0.02
C ILE A 91 -2.81 6.21 0.70
N VAL A 92 -3.52 5.47 1.53
CA VAL A 92 -3.02 4.23 2.15
C VAL A 92 -3.67 3.04 1.47
N VAL A 93 -2.89 2.08 1.01
CA VAL A 93 -3.38 0.80 0.47
C VAL A 93 -3.13 -0.31 1.49
N LEU A 94 -4.20 -0.92 1.98
CA LEU A 94 -4.15 -2.03 2.92
C LEU A 94 -4.14 -3.36 2.16
N ALA A 95 -2.96 -3.94 1.97
CA ALA A 95 -2.73 -5.17 1.22
C ALA A 95 -2.22 -6.33 2.11
N THR A 96 -2.69 -6.41 3.36
CA THR A 96 -2.24 -7.40 4.33
C THR A 96 -2.84 -8.80 4.11
N GLY A 97 -3.81 -8.93 3.22
CA GLY A 97 -4.51 -10.20 2.94
C GLY A 97 -5.46 -10.66 4.06
N LYS A 98 -5.66 -9.84 5.08
CA LYS A 98 -6.61 -10.12 6.18
C LYS A 98 -7.86 -9.25 6.01
N PRO A 99 -9.05 -9.76 6.34
CA PRO A 99 -10.25 -8.94 6.41
C PRO A 99 -10.02 -7.69 7.27
N LYS A 100 -10.67 -6.59 6.93
CA LYS A 100 -10.57 -5.32 7.64
C LYS A 100 -11.92 -4.88 8.15
N THR A 101 -11.93 -4.42 9.42
CA THR A 101 -13.09 -3.73 9.98
C THR A 101 -13.06 -2.24 9.59
N LYS A 102 -14.23 -1.62 9.60
CA LYS A 102 -14.33 -0.17 9.40
C LYS A 102 -13.50 0.60 10.44
N GLU A 103 -13.52 0.15 11.69
CA GLU A 103 -12.74 0.77 12.77
C GLU A 103 -11.23 0.76 12.51
N GLU A 104 -10.68 -0.36 11.99
CA GLU A 104 -9.27 -0.43 11.60
C GLU A 104 -8.95 0.54 10.47
N VAL A 105 -9.83 0.67 9.49
CA VAL A 105 -9.67 1.60 8.35
C VAL A 105 -9.75 3.05 8.82
N ASP A 106 -10.69 3.40 9.67
CA ASP A 106 -10.87 4.74 10.22
C ASP A 106 -9.65 5.20 11.05
N LYS A 107 -8.92 4.28 11.67
CA LYS A 107 -7.66 4.58 12.35
C LYS A 107 -6.61 5.16 11.39
N HIS A 108 -6.49 4.62 10.18
CA HIS A 108 -5.58 5.17 9.17
C HIS A 108 -5.98 6.58 8.75
N LEU A 109 -7.28 6.82 8.54
CA LEU A 109 -7.78 8.16 8.21
C LEU A 109 -7.49 9.17 9.32
N SER A 110 -7.65 8.76 10.58
CA SER A 110 -7.37 9.63 11.74
C SER A 110 -5.89 10.00 11.90
N LYS A 111 -4.99 9.32 11.18
CA LYS A 111 -3.54 9.55 11.18
C LYS A 111 -3.05 10.38 9.98
N GLY A 112 -3.97 11.01 9.24
CA GLY A 112 -3.67 12.07 8.29
C GLY A 112 -3.75 11.69 6.81
N CYS A 113 -3.96 10.41 6.43
CA CYS A 113 -4.20 10.12 5.02
C CYS A 113 -5.61 10.58 4.58
N LYS A 114 -5.74 10.92 3.31
CA LYS A 114 -7.00 11.39 2.73
C LYS A 114 -7.93 10.25 2.34
N LYS A 115 -7.35 9.14 1.89
CA LYS A 115 -8.09 7.98 1.40
C LYS A 115 -7.42 6.68 1.84
N VAL A 116 -8.25 5.65 2.02
CA VAL A 116 -7.81 4.27 2.27
C VAL A 116 -8.41 3.35 1.23
N ILE A 117 -7.58 2.54 0.60
CA ILE A 117 -7.98 1.47 -0.32
C ILE A 117 -7.73 0.13 0.37
N VAL A 118 -8.78 -0.67 0.52
CA VAL A 118 -8.70 -1.98 1.15
C VAL A 118 -8.60 -3.05 0.07
N ALA A 119 -7.39 -3.54 -0.18
CA ALA A 119 -7.12 -4.60 -1.16
C ALA A 119 -7.32 -6.01 -0.55
N SER A 120 -8.42 -6.18 0.17
CA SER A 120 -8.86 -7.45 0.78
C SER A 120 -10.37 -7.42 1.01
N THR A 121 -10.95 -8.55 1.35
CA THR A 121 -12.37 -8.61 1.72
C THR A 121 -12.60 -7.87 3.03
N PRO A 122 -13.62 -7.01 3.15
CA PRO A 122 -14.01 -6.44 4.44
C PRO A 122 -14.55 -7.54 5.38
N GLU A 123 -14.47 -7.30 6.67
CA GLU A 123 -15.06 -8.24 7.65
C GLU A 123 -16.59 -8.17 7.61
N ASN A 124 -17.13 -6.97 7.42
CA ASN A 124 -18.56 -6.73 7.24
C ASN A 124 -18.81 -5.94 5.93
N PHE A 125 -19.60 -6.51 5.03
CA PHE A 125 -19.93 -5.93 3.72
C PHE A 125 -20.86 -4.71 3.80
N GLU A 126 -21.54 -4.49 4.93
CA GLU A 126 -22.40 -3.32 5.12
C GLU A 126 -21.62 -2.06 5.45
N ASP A 127 -20.41 -2.20 6.01
CA ASP A 127 -19.60 -1.11 6.51
C ASP A 127 -18.62 -0.53 5.47
N ILE A 128 -18.19 -1.34 4.51
CA ILE A 128 -17.20 -0.97 3.48
C ILE A 128 -17.73 -1.39 2.12
N HIS A 129 -17.93 -0.43 1.22
CA HIS A 129 -18.36 -0.70 -0.14
C HIS A 129 -17.28 -1.44 -0.93
N ILE A 130 -17.70 -2.45 -1.69
CA ILE A 130 -16.80 -3.20 -2.55
C ILE A 130 -16.94 -2.69 -3.99
N TYR A 131 -15.80 -2.38 -4.58
CA TYR A 131 -15.70 -1.99 -5.98
C TYR A 131 -14.96 -3.07 -6.75
N VAL A 132 -15.54 -3.49 -7.86
CA VAL A 132 -14.94 -4.45 -8.78
C VAL A 132 -14.81 -3.75 -10.14
N PRO A 133 -13.57 -3.34 -10.54
CA PRO A 133 -13.36 -2.66 -11.81
C PRO A 133 -13.98 -3.42 -12.99
N GLY A 134 -14.73 -2.69 -13.82
CA GLY A 134 -15.46 -3.27 -14.95
C GLY A 134 -16.80 -3.92 -14.61
N ALA A 135 -17.16 -4.02 -13.33
CA ALA A 135 -18.42 -4.62 -12.89
C ALA A 135 -19.40 -3.62 -12.24
N ASN A 136 -18.88 -2.75 -11.39
CA ASN A 136 -19.68 -1.76 -10.67
C ASN A 136 -19.00 -0.38 -10.59
N ASP A 137 -18.28 0.01 -11.62
CA ASP A 137 -17.55 1.29 -11.70
C ASP A 137 -18.48 2.50 -11.48
N GLU A 138 -19.72 2.42 -11.91
CA GLU A 138 -20.73 3.46 -11.74
C GLU A 138 -21.10 3.70 -10.26
N ALA A 139 -20.83 2.73 -9.38
CA ALA A 139 -21.07 2.85 -7.95
C ALA A 139 -19.93 3.57 -7.20
N ILE A 140 -18.83 3.88 -7.86
CA ILE A 140 -17.66 4.50 -7.22
C ILE A 140 -18.00 5.95 -6.86
N ASP A 141 -18.08 6.23 -5.56
CA ASP A 141 -18.16 7.60 -5.06
C ASP A 141 -16.75 8.15 -4.79
N LEU A 142 -16.24 8.97 -5.71
CA LEU A 142 -14.93 9.60 -5.58
C LEU A 142 -14.79 10.54 -4.36
N ASN A 143 -15.89 10.94 -3.72
CA ASN A 143 -15.86 11.69 -2.47
C ASN A 143 -15.70 10.78 -1.26
N SER A 144 -15.85 9.47 -1.40
CA SER A 144 -15.57 8.51 -0.34
C SER A 144 -14.09 8.58 0.08
N SER A 145 -13.84 8.37 1.36
CA SER A 145 -12.49 8.22 1.90
C SER A 145 -12.05 6.76 1.99
N VAL A 146 -12.95 5.81 1.73
CA VAL A 146 -12.68 4.36 1.84
C VAL A 146 -13.17 3.65 0.57
N PHE A 147 -12.31 2.80 0.03
CA PHE A 147 -12.54 2.01 -1.18
C PHE A 147 -12.15 0.55 -0.97
#